data_cfc473df95fc019aca2eab55c2955e8b
#
_entry.id   cfc473df95fc019aca2eab55c2955e8b
#
_cell.length_a   1.000
_cell.length_b   1.000
_cell.length_c   1.000
_cell.angle_alpha   90.00
_cell.angle_beta   90.00
_cell.angle_gamma   90.00
#
_symmetry.space_group_name_H-M   'P 1'
#
loop_
_entity.id
_entity.type
_entity.pdbx_description
1 polymer ?
#
loop_
_entity_poly.entity_id
_entity_poly.type
_entity_poly.pdbx_seq_one_letter_code
_entity_poly.pdbx_strand_id
1 'polypeptide(L)' 'MKYNVSKTWAVDDTTLHLEFDDGRRGTYDMSKIIGDGIFKKLSDPTEFRAARSDGFTVVWPCGLDVAPEELYENCVAI' A
#
# COMPACT_ATOMS: atom_id res chain seq x y z
N MET A 1 9.55 -7.00 -13.13
CA MET A 1 8.40 -6.15 -13.50
C MET A 1 8.62 -4.74 -12.99
N LYS A 2 8.20 -3.78 -13.77
CA LYS A 2 8.42 -2.36 -13.44
C LYS A 2 7.49 -1.83 -12.35
N TYR A 3 6.52 -2.63 -11.91
CA TYR A 3 5.58 -2.21 -10.89
C TYR A 3 5.97 -2.64 -9.48
N ASN A 4 7.12 -3.28 -9.31
CA ASN A 4 7.51 -3.80 -8.00
C ASN A 4 7.68 -2.67 -7.00
N VAL A 5 7.06 -2.84 -5.83
CA VAL A 5 7.19 -1.90 -4.71
C VAL A 5 8.44 -2.29 -3.93
N SER A 6 9.42 -1.39 -3.91
CA SER A 6 10.67 -1.65 -3.19
C SER A 6 10.56 -1.30 -1.71
N LYS A 7 9.81 -0.22 -1.39
CA LYS A 7 9.62 0.22 -0.02
C LYS A 7 8.22 0.78 0.15
N THR A 8 7.65 0.59 1.33
CA THR A 8 6.38 1.19 1.69
C THR A 8 6.28 1.35 3.20
N TRP A 9 5.52 2.34 3.62
CA TRP A 9 5.14 2.51 5.02
C TRP A 9 3.89 3.38 5.08
N ALA A 10 3.16 3.28 6.18
CA ALA A 10 1.99 4.13 6.39
C ALA A 10 2.43 5.50 6.86
N VAL A 11 1.93 6.56 6.20
CA VAL A 11 2.19 7.93 6.63
C VAL A 11 1.13 8.41 7.61
N ASP A 12 -0.07 7.81 7.54
CA ASP A 12 -1.14 8.02 8.51
C ASP A 12 -2.03 6.78 8.51
N ASP A 13 -3.21 6.85 9.09
CA ASP A 13 -4.08 5.67 9.26
C ASP A 13 -4.72 5.20 7.96
N THR A 14 -4.61 5.95 6.87
CA THR A 14 -5.28 5.62 5.61
C THR A 14 -4.39 5.75 4.37
N THR A 15 -3.17 6.26 4.51
CA THR A 15 -2.32 6.59 3.36
C THR A 15 -0.99 5.86 3.43
N LEU A 16 -0.58 5.30 2.30
CA LEU A 16 0.71 4.63 2.16
C LEU A 16 1.68 5.50 1.37
N HIS A 17 2.94 5.51 1.79
CA HIS A 17 4.03 5.98 0.97
C HIS A 17 4.56 4.79 0.18
N LEU A 18 4.82 4.99 -1.10
CA LEU A 18 5.27 3.94 -2.01
C LEU A 18 6.54 4.37 -2.73
N GLU A 19 7.49 3.43 -2.84
CA GLU A 19 8.66 3.57 -3.68
C GLU A 19 8.76 2.33 -4.56
N PHE A 20 8.92 2.55 -5.85
CA PHE A 20 8.95 1.47 -6.83
C PHE A 20 10.37 1.24 -7.34
N ASP A 21 10.61 0.05 -7.90
CA ASP A 21 11.95 -0.33 -8.38
C ASP A 21 12.46 0.58 -9.50
N ASP A 22 11.55 1.22 -10.25
CA ASP A 22 11.94 2.13 -11.32
C ASP A 22 12.27 3.54 -10.83
N GLY A 23 12.24 3.75 -9.50
CA GLY A 23 12.54 5.05 -8.89
C GLY A 23 11.33 5.93 -8.69
N ARG A 24 10.15 5.53 -9.16
CA ARG A 24 8.92 6.28 -8.94
C ARG A 24 8.55 6.25 -7.47
N ARG A 25 8.06 7.38 -6.97
CA ARG A 25 7.58 7.49 -5.58
C ARG A 25 6.23 8.19 -5.58
N GLY A 26 5.39 7.82 -4.64
CA GLY A 26 4.09 8.43 -4.52
C GLY A 26 3.39 8.06 -3.24
N THR A 27 2.17 8.57 -3.08
CA THR A 27 1.29 8.20 -1.98
C THR A 27 0.02 7.60 -2.53
N TYR A 28 -0.56 6.69 -1.77
CA TYR A 28 -1.79 6.00 -2.17
C TYR A 28 -2.77 6.07 -1.02
N ASP A 29 -3.90 6.73 -1.27
CA ASP A 29 -4.94 6.92 -0.26
C ASP A 29 -5.89 5.73 -0.29
N MET A 30 -5.96 4.99 0.81
CA MET A 30 -6.81 3.82 0.93
C MET A 30 -8.10 4.09 1.70
N SER A 31 -8.40 5.34 2.01
CA SER A 31 -9.55 5.67 2.85
C SER A 31 -10.88 5.16 2.28
N LYS A 32 -10.99 5.05 0.96
CA LYS A 32 -12.21 4.56 0.31
C LYS A 32 -12.28 3.03 0.24
N ILE A 33 -11.17 2.35 0.46
CA ILE A 33 -11.08 0.90 0.36
C ILE A 33 -11.18 0.26 1.73
N ILE A 34 -10.57 0.89 2.72
CA ILE A 34 -10.57 0.41 4.10
C ILE A 34 -12.00 0.40 4.61
N GLY A 35 -12.40 -0.69 5.25
CA GLY A 35 -13.72 -0.80 5.82
C GLY A 35 -14.72 -1.55 4.95
N ASP A 36 -14.34 -1.85 3.71
CA ASP A 36 -15.18 -2.60 2.79
C ASP A 36 -14.59 -3.96 2.48
N GLY A 37 -15.43 -4.98 2.47
CA GLY A 37 -15.05 -6.32 2.06
C GLY A 37 -13.84 -6.85 2.79
N ILE A 38 -12.90 -7.42 2.05
CA ILE A 38 -11.72 -8.05 2.63
C ILE A 38 -10.77 -7.05 3.31
N PHE A 39 -10.87 -5.77 2.94
CA PHE A 39 -9.98 -4.75 3.50
C PHE A 39 -10.48 -4.17 4.82
N LYS A 40 -11.60 -4.67 5.33
CA LYS A 40 -12.14 -4.17 6.59
C LYS A 40 -11.15 -4.28 7.75
N LYS A 41 -10.28 -5.27 7.72
CA LYS A 41 -9.26 -5.46 8.76
C LYS A 41 -8.30 -4.28 8.85
N LEU A 42 -8.13 -3.54 7.76
CA LEU A 42 -7.22 -2.40 7.72
C LEU A 42 -7.82 -1.15 8.34
N SER A 43 -9.08 -1.20 8.79
CA SER A 43 -9.66 -0.10 9.56
C SER A 43 -9.06 -0.03 10.96
N ASP A 44 -8.37 -1.08 11.41
CA ASP A 44 -7.57 -1.05 12.64
C ASP A 44 -6.25 -0.34 12.31
N PRO A 45 -5.97 0.82 12.94
CA PRO A 45 -4.75 1.55 12.62
C PRO A 45 -3.47 0.76 12.86
N THR A 46 -3.46 -0.10 13.87
CA THR A 46 -2.31 -0.93 14.17
C THR A 46 -2.02 -1.89 13.01
N GLU A 47 -3.06 -2.49 12.45
CA GLU A 47 -2.90 -3.39 11.32
C GLU A 47 -2.47 -2.63 10.08
N PHE A 48 -3.13 -1.50 9.79
CA PHE A 48 -2.78 -0.71 8.61
C PHE A 48 -1.33 -0.26 8.65
N ARG A 49 -0.86 0.19 9.80
CA ARG A 49 0.51 0.70 9.94
C ARG A 49 1.56 -0.39 9.88
N ALA A 50 1.15 -1.65 9.90
CA ALA A 50 2.06 -2.78 9.74
C ALA A 50 2.34 -3.10 8.27
N ALA A 51 1.87 -2.29 7.34
CA ALA A 51 2.12 -2.45 5.91
C ALA A 51 3.62 -2.52 5.62
N ARG A 52 4.00 -3.42 4.72
CA ARG A 52 5.40 -3.57 4.32
C ARG A 52 5.45 -4.09 2.90
N SER A 53 6.63 -3.96 2.29
CA SER A 53 6.87 -4.55 0.98
C SER A 53 7.42 -5.96 1.17
N ASP A 54 6.94 -6.89 0.34
CA ASP A 54 7.53 -8.23 0.25
C ASP A 54 8.54 -8.32 -0.89
N GLY A 55 8.94 -7.16 -1.45
CA GLY A 55 9.82 -7.10 -2.61
C GLY A 55 9.06 -7.05 -3.92
N PHE A 56 7.75 -7.13 -3.86
CA PHE A 56 6.89 -7.21 -5.03
C PHE A 56 5.71 -6.24 -4.91
N THR A 57 4.99 -6.26 -3.81
CA THR A 57 3.86 -5.37 -3.56
C THR A 57 3.74 -5.06 -2.08
N VAL A 58 2.67 -4.38 -1.69
CA VAL A 58 2.39 -4.07 -0.29
C VAL A 58 1.61 -5.21 0.32
N VAL A 59 2.06 -5.69 1.47
CA VAL A 59 1.40 -6.78 2.20
C VAL A 59 1.22 -6.38 3.65
N TRP A 60 0.26 -7.04 4.31
CA TRP A 60 -0.04 -6.85 5.73
C TRP A 60 0.03 -8.19 6.46
N PRO A 61 0.33 -8.17 7.76
CA PRO A 61 0.41 -9.42 8.54
C PRO A 61 -0.86 -10.25 8.52
N CYS A 62 -2.02 -9.62 8.32
CA CYS A 62 -3.30 -10.35 8.26
C CYS A 62 -3.47 -11.14 6.96
N GLY A 63 -2.51 -11.05 6.02
CA GLY A 63 -2.55 -11.79 4.77
C GLY A 63 -3.10 -11.02 3.59
N LEU A 64 -3.48 -9.76 3.78
CA LEU A 64 -3.98 -8.94 2.68
C LEU A 64 -2.82 -8.38 1.86
N ASP A 65 -3.08 -8.14 0.58
CA ASP A 65 -2.14 -7.46 -0.30
C ASP A 65 -2.93 -6.63 -1.31
N VAL A 66 -2.23 -5.76 -2.04
CA VAL A 66 -2.82 -4.95 -3.10
C VAL A 66 -1.98 -5.17 -4.35
N ALA A 67 -2.63 -5.28 -5.50
CA ALA A 67 -1.94 -5.49 -6.77
C ALA A 67 -0.97 -4.33 -7.04
N PRO A 68 0.28 -4.62 -7.41
CA PRO A 68 1.26 -3.54 -7.63
C PRO A 68 0.88 -2.61 -8.77
N GLU A 69 0.19 -3.12 -9.81
CA GLU A 69 -0.27 -2.27 -10.90
C GLU A 69 -1.27 -1.22 -10.41
N GLU A 70 -2.17 -1.63 -9.51
CA GLU A 70 -3.15 -0.70 -8.95
C GLU A 70 -2.44 0.44 -8.22
N LEU A 71 -1.43 0.10 -7.42
CA LEU A 71 -0.66 1.09 -6.68
C LEU A 71 0.10 2.01 -7.61
N TYR A 72 0.75 1.44 -8.62
CA TYR A 72 1.60 2.20 -9.54
C TYR A 72 0.77 3.21 -10.35
N GLU A 73 -0.39 2.77 -10.85
CA GLU A 73 -1.19 3.59 -11.76
C GLU A 73 -2.04 4.63 -11.04
N ASN A 74 -2.34 4.41 -9.77
CA ASN A 74 -3.27 5.26 -9.04
C ASN A 74 -2.64 6.04 -7.90
N CYS A 75 -1.36 5.88 -7.63
CA CYS A 75 -0.71 6.68 -6.61
C CYS A 75 -0.53 8.12 -7.11
N VAL A 76 -0.44 9.03 -6.16
CA VAL A 76 -0.18 10.43 -6.46
C VAL A 76 1.33 10.62 -6.38
N ALA A 77 1.96 10.97 -7.48
CA ALA A 77 3.42 11.12 -7.55
C ALA A 77 3.88 12.24 -6.63
N ILE A 78 5.05 12.00 -6.01
CA ILE A 78 5.68 13.00 -5.16
C ILE A 78 6.78 13.73 -5.94
#